data_75e15c796913fcaa9f214fe79d72ff53
#
_entry.id   75e15c796913fcaa9f214fe79d72ff53
#
_cell.length_a   1.000
_cell.length_b   1.000
_cell.length_c   1.000
_cell.angle_alpha   90.00
_cell.angle_beta   90.00
_cell.angle_gamma   90.00
#
_symmetry.space_group_name_H-M   'P 1'
#
loop_
_entity.id
_entity.type
_entity.pdbx_description
1 polymer ?
#
loop_
_entity_poly.entity_id
_entity_poly.type
_entity_poly.pdbx_seq_one_letter_code
_entity_poly.pdbx_strand_id
1 'polypeptide(L)'
;MQPIDKPDEAVAEHEPAPSGVPRAPRLKPGERRVHILQTLAAMLEAPKSEKITTAALAARLGVSEAALYRHFASKAQMFEGLIEFIEQTIFGLINQIADKESNGVLQARAIALMLLNFPAKNPGMTRVLTCEALVGEHERLTERVNQMLERVEASLKQCLRLAQTEAIASAGENAGQSADVHAAPLPAGYDPAIRASLLLSYIIGRWHRYVRSGFARPPAEHADAQLLLILQ
;
A
#
# COMPACT_ATOMS: atom_id res chain seq x y z
N MET A 1 -64.27 49.79 45.42
CA MET A 1 -63.15 50.21 44.55
C MET A 1 -61.95 49.46 45.07
N GLN A 2 -61.70 48.25 44.54
CA GLN A 2 -60.54 47.38 44.90
C GLN A 2 -59.62 47.31 43.75
N PRO A 3 -58.29 47.29 43.96
CA PRO A 3 -57.27 47.18 42.89
C PRO A 3 -57.11 45.72 42.46
N ILE A 4 -56.93 45.56 41.19
CA ILE A 4 -56.71 44.30 40.47
C ILE A 4 -55.28 43.87 40.69
N ASP A 5 -55.13 42.65 41.25
CA ASP A 5 -53.85 41.93 41.34
C ASP A 5 -53.37 41.49 39.97
N LYS A 6 -52.07 41.72 39.68
CA LYS A 6 -51.37 41.20 38.50
C LYS A 6 -50.77 39.85 38.88
N PRO A 7 -50.85 38.82 38.02
CA PRO A 7 -50.14 37.59 38.27
C PRO A 7 -48.62 37.70 37.93
N ASP A 8 -47.80 37.08 38.76
CA ASP A 8 -46.36 36.89 38.71
C ASP A 8 -45.89 36.33 37.38
N GLU A 9 -44.89 36.96 36.79
CA GLU A 9 -44.12 36.41 35.69
C GLU A 9 -43.19 35.32 36.24
N ALA A 10 -43.46 34.06 35.90
CA ALA A 10 -42.58 32.94 36.14
C ALA A 10 -41.29 33.10 35.31
N VAL A 11 -40.17 33.29 36.00
CA VAL A 11 -38.80 33.27 35.44
C VAL A 11 -38.52 31.85 34.95
N ALA A 12 -38.46 31.67 33.64
CA ALA A 12 -38.01 30.41 33.02
C ALA A 12 -36.51 30.25 33.28
N GLU A 13 -36.16 29.28 34.13
CA GLU A 13 -34.77 28.83 34.30
C GLU A 13 -34.24 28.30 32.98
N HIS A 14 -33.21 28.95 32.48
CA HIS A 14 -32.44 28.58 31.28
C HIS A 14 -31.51 27.43 31.64
N GLU A 15 -31.91 26.17 31.35
CA GLU A 15 -31.01 25.04 31.43
C GLU A 15 -29.83 25.26 30.47
N PRO A 16 -28.56 25.14 30.93
CA PRO A 16 -27.43 25.22 30.03
C PRO A 16 -27.36 23.98 29.15
N ALA A 17 -27.35 24.18 27.83
CA ALA A 17 -27.14 23.14 26.83
C ALA A 17 -25.88 22.33 27.14
N PRO A 18 -25.89 20.97 26.89
CA PRO A 18 -24.75 20.11 27.22
C PRO A 18 -23.52 20.50 26.42
N SER A 19 -22.49 20.88 27.18
CA SER A 19 -21.18 21.28 26.70
C SER A 19 -20.49 20.19 25.88
N GLY A 20 -20.15 20.58 24.67
CA GLY A 20 -19.02 20.17 23.84
C GLY A 20 -18.54 18.73 23.90
N VAL A 21 -18.92 17.94 22.90
CA VAL A 21 -18.11 16.81 22.44
C VAL A 21 -16.67 17.33 22.20
N PRO A 22 -15.62 16.68 22.75
CA PRO A 22 -14.24 17.12 22.56
C PRO A 22 -13.93 17.14 21.05
N ARG A 23 -13.68 18.33 20.50
CA ARG A 23 -13.18 18.45 19.12
C ARG A 23 -11.84 17.76 19.04
N ALA A 24 -11.75 16.72 18.21
CA ALA A 24 -10.48 16.06 17.88
C ALA A 24 -9.41 17.10 17.53
N PRO A 25 -8.13 16.89 17.92
CA PRO A 25 -7.06 17.84 17.68
C PRO A 25 -6.97 18.18 16.19
N ARG A 26 -6.78 19.48 15.89
CA ARG A 26 -6.63 19.96 14.52
C ARG A 26 -5.30 19.43 13.96
N LEU A 27 -5.37 18.42 13.09
CA LEU A 27 -4.23 17.93 12.32
C LEU A 27 -3.69 19.05 11.41
N LYS A 28 -2.37 19.08 11.20
CA LYS A 28 -1.73 19.97 10.21
C LYS A 28 -2.21 19.60 8.78
N PRO A 29 -2.18 20.53 7.81
CA PRO A 29 -2.73 20.27 6.46
C PRO A 29 -2.19 19.01 5.79
N GLY A 30 -0.88 18.71 5.88
CA GLY A 30 -0.28 17.50 5.33
C GLY A 30 -0.72 16.22 6.08
N GLU A 31 -0.79 16.27 7.40
CA GLU A 31 -1.26 15.15 8.23
C GLU A 31 -2.73 14.81 7.96
N ARG A 32 -3.57 15.82 7.66
CA ARG A 32 -4.97 15.61 7.31
C ARG A 32 -5.10 14.85 5.99
N ARG A 33 -4.29 15.17 4.98
CA ARG A 33 -4.30 14.46 3.69
C ARG A 33 -3.92 12.99 3.88
N VAL A 34 -2.87 12.70 4.63
CA VAL A 34 -2.45 11.33 4.97
C VAL A 34 -3.54 10.59 5.74
N HIS A 35 -4.16 11.22 6.72
CA HIS A 35 -5.24 10.62 7.50
C HIS A 35 -6.46 10.25 6.65
N ILE A 36 -6.83 11.08 5.66
CA ILE A 36 -7.90 10.76 4.70
C ILE A 36 -7.54 9.50 3.90
N LEU A 37 -6.31 9.40 3.38
CA LEU A 37 -5.86 8.25 2.60
C LEU A 37 -5.78 6.97 3.44
N GLN A 38 -5.31 7.05 4.67
CA GLN A 38 -5.29 5.92 5.61
C GLN A 38 -6.70 5.43 5.95
N THR A 39 -7.64 6.36 6.16
CA THR A 39 -9.05 6.01 6.41
C THR A 39 -9.69 5.37 5.19
N LEU A 40 -9.40 5.86 3.99
CA LEU A 40 -9.84 5.25 2.73
C LEU A 40 -9.30 3.81 2.61
N ALA A 41 -8.01 3.61 2.87
CA ALA A 41 -7.41 2.27 2.87
C ALA A 41 -8.06 1.34 3.90
N ALA A 42 -8.30 1.80 5.13
CA ALA A 42 -8.97 1.02 6.17
C ALA A 42 -10.43 0.66 5.81
N MET A 43 -11.14 1.52 5.08
CA MET A 43 -12.48 1.19 4.58
C MET A 43 -12.46 0.11 3.51
N LEU A 44 -11.38 0.00 2.73
CA LEU A 44 -11.18 -1.05 1.75
C LEU A 44 -10.87 -2.42 2.37
N GLU A 45 -10.61 -2.50 3.67
CA GLU A 45 -10.39 -3.77 4.40
C GLU A 45 -11.69 -4.53 4.68
N ALA A 46 -12.85 -3.88 4.56
CA ALA A 46 -14.14 -4.51 4.81
C ALA A 46 -14.33 -5.76 3.92
N PRO A 47 -14.82 -6.90 4.47
CA PRO A 47 -14.91 -8.17 3.74
C PRO A 47 -15.83 -8.13 2.52
N LYS A 48 -16.84 -7.27 2.55
CA LYS A 48 -17.73 -7.00 1.40
C LYS A 48 -17.32 -5.67 0.82
N SER A 49 -16.88 -5.67 -0.43
CA SER A 49 -16.54 -4.47 -1.17
C SER A 49 -17.81 -3.66 -1.53
N GLU A 50 -18.45 -3.06 -0.53
CA GLU A 50 -19.38 -1.99 -0.83
C GLU A 50 -18.61 -0.85 -1.47
N LYS A 51 -19.16 -0.31 -2.56
CA LYS A 51 -18.53 0.81 -3.26
C LYS A 51 -18.35 1.98 -2.30
N ILE A 52 -17.11 2.34 -2.00
CA ILE A 52 -16.83 3.46 -1.10
C ILE A 52 -17.34 4.74 -1.73
N THR A 53 -18.21 5.45 -0.99
CA THR A 53 -18.69 6.78 -1.36
C THR A 53 -17.95 7.86 -0.57
N THR A 54 -17.89 9.07 -1.13
CA THR A 54 -17.32 10.23 -0.43
C THR A 54 -18.10 10.57 0.84
N ALA A 55 -19.42 10.37 0.83
CA ALA A 55 -20.27 10.52 2.01
C ALA A 55 -19.88 9.55 3.13
N ALA A 56 -19.69 8.27 2.82
CA ALA A 56 -19.25 7.26 3.79
C ALA A 56 -17.85 7.57 4.35
N LEU A 57 -16.92 8.01 3.51
CA LEU A 57 -15.59 8.42 3.93
C LEU A 57 -15.63 9.66 4.84
N ALA A 58 -16.44 10.67 4.49
CA ALA A 58 -16.63 11.87 5.29
C ALA A 58 -17.22 11.55 6.67
N ALA A 59 -18.26 10.70 6.70
CA ALA A 59 -18.87 10.21 7.93
C ALA A 59 -17.86 9.47 8.83
N ARG A 60 -17.03 8.59 8.23
CA ARG A 60 -15.98 7.85 8.96
C ARG A 60 -14.91 8.77 9.57
N LEU A 61 -14.60 9.88 8.90
CA LEU A 61 -13.65 10.90 9.34
C LEU A 61 -14.27 11.94 10.31
N GLY A 62 -15.59 11.93 10.50
CA GLY A 62 -16.30 12.94 11.30
C GLY A 62 -16.23 14.35 10.70
N VAL A 63 -16.26 14.47 9.35
CA VAL A 63 -16.19 15.73 8.61
C VAL A 63 -17.30 15.81 7.56
N SER A 64 -17.52 17.00 7.01
CA SER A 64 -18.42 17.16 5.85
C SER A 64 -17.72 16.74 4.55
N GLU A 65 -18.46 16.31 3.52
CA GLU A 65 -17.93 16.05 2.20
C GLU A 65 -17.21 17.28 1.62
N ALA A 66 -17.75 18.48 1.85
CA ALA A 66 -17.10 19.74 1.45
C ALA A 66 -15.69 19.90 2.08
N ALA A 67 -15.47 19.37 3.27
CA ALA A 67 -14.15 19.37 3.90
C ALA A 67 -13.19 18.39 3.24
N LEU A 68 -13.66 17.25 2.73
CA LEU A 68 -12.85 16.34 1.91
C LEU A 68 -12.43 17.00 0.60
N TYR A 69 -13.37 17.66 -0.07
CA TYR A 69 -13.11 18.31 -1.36
C TYR A 69 -12.14 19.51 -1.29
N ARG A 70 -11.84 20.04 -0.10
CA ARG A 70 -10.73 20.99 0.09
C ARG A 70 -9.35 20.34 -0.04
N HIS A 71 -9.26 19.02 0.17
CA HIS A 71 -7.99 18.27 0.10
C HIS A 71 -7.84 17.51 -1.21
N PHE A 72 -8.94 17.09 -1.83
CA PHE A 72 -8.97 16.32 -3.06
C PHE A 72 -10.14 16.77 -3.93
N ALA A 73 -9.91 17.26 -5.13
CA ALA A 73 -10.96 17.81 -5.98
C ALA A 73 -11.99 16.77 -6.47
N SER A 74 -11.69 15.47 -6.35
CA SER A 74 -12.59 14.39 -6.73
C SER A 74 -12.26 13.08 -5.99
N LYS A 75 -13.19 12.12 -6.02
CA LYS A 75 -12.95 10.75 -5.55
C LYS A 75 -11.78 10.09 -6.28
N ALA A 76 -11.67 10.30 -7.60
CA ALA A 76 -10.54 9.81 -8.38
C ALA A 76 -9.20 10.35 -7.86
N GLN A 77 -9.12 11.64 -7.51
CA GLN A 77 -7.92 12.21 -6.88
C GLN A 77 -7.60 11.62 -5.49
N MET A 78 -8.60 11.17 -4.74
CA MET A 78 -8.36 10.47 -3.48
C MET A 78 -7.68 9.11 -3.75
N PHE A 79 -8.16 8.36 -4.74
CA PHE A 79 -7.52 7.11 -5.16
C PHE A 79 -6.13 7.34 -5.77
N GLU A 80 -5.94 8.37 -6.59
CA GLU A 80 -4.60 8.77 -7.09
C GLU A 80 -3.64 9.04 -5.95
N GLY A 81 -4.07 9.81 -4.94
CA GLY A 81 -3.28 10.07 -3.75
C GLY A 81 -2.97 8.80 -2.94
N LEU A 82 -3.91 7.85 -2.89
CA LEU A 82 -3.67 6.55 -2.24
C LEU A 82 -2.66 5.70 -3.02
N ILE A 83 -2.76 5.65 -4.35
CA ILE A 83 -1.80 4.96 -5.20
C ILE A 83 -0.40 5.59 -5.04
N GLU A 84 -0.30 6.92 -5.04
CA GLU A 84 0.96 7.63 -4.80
C GLU A 84 1.55 7.30 -3.42
N PHE A 85 0.74 7.25 -2.38
CA PHE A 85 1.16 6.88 -1.04
C PHE A 85 1.69 5.43 -0.98
N ILE A 86 1.01 4.49 -1.66
CA ILE A 86 1.45 3.10 -1.78
C ILE A 86 2.79 3.03 -2.54
N GLU A 87 2.89 3.75 -3.65
CA GLU A 87 4.08 3.83 -4.49
C GLU A 87 5.30 4.33 -3.69
N GLN A 88 5.15 5.46 -3.00
CA GLN A 88 6.20 6.02 -2.15
C GLN A 88 6.64 5.04 -1.05
N THR A 89 5.68 4.34 -0.44
CA THR A 89 5.97 3.34 0.59
C THR A 89 6.78 2.17 0.02
N ILE A 90 6.32 1.58 -1.09
CA ILE A 90 6.97 0.41 -1.72
C ILE A 90 8.37 0.77 -2.21
N PHE A 91 8.53 1.87 -2.94
CA PHE A 91 9.85 2.27 -3.46
C PHE A 91 10.80 2.74 -2.36
N GLY A 92 10.27 3.36 -1.29
CA GLY A 92 11.08 3.64 -0.10
C GLY A 92 11.67 2.38 0.53
N LEU A 93 10.88 1.29 0.61
CA LEU A 93 11.37 0.00 1.11
C LEU A 93 12.32 -0.70 0.12
N ILE A 94 12.06 -0.64 -1.18
CA ILE A 94 12.95 -1.18 -2.22
C ILE A 94 14.33 -0.51 -2.12
N ASN A 95 14.38 0.82 -2.04
CA ASN A 95 15.63 1.56 -1.92
C ASN A 95 16.40 1.19 -0.65
N GLN A 96 15.70 1.08 0.49
CA GLN A 96 16.33 0.64 1.75
C GLN A 96 16.92 -0.77 1.68
N ILE A 97 16.31 -1.68 0.91
CA ILE A 97 16.84 -3.03 0.69
C ILE A 97 18.09 -2.94 -0.19
N ALA A 98 18.03 -2.19 -1.30
CA ALA A 98 19.17 -2.02 -2.20
C ALA A 98 20.38 -1.36 -1.53
N ASP A 99 20.15 -0.42 -0.61
CA ASP A 99 21.22 0.25 0.13
C ASP A 99 21.90 -0.65 1.19
N LYS A 100 21.20 -1.67 1.68
CA LYS A 100 21.69 -2.54 2.77
C LYS A 100 22.26 -3.86 2.30
N GLU A 101 21.85 -4.35 1.17
CA GLU A 101 22.23 -5.63 0.62
C GLU A 101 23.02 -5.41 -0.68
N SER A 102 24.21 -5.94 -0.76
CA SER A 102 25.07 -5.81 -1.95
C SER A 102 24.82 -6.89 -3.00
N ASN A 103 24.40 -8.09 -2.57
CA ASN A 103 24.19 -9.22 -3.48
C ASN A 103 22.85 -9.11 -4.24
N GLY A 104 22.90 -9.14 -5.56
CA GLY A 104 21.73 -8.92 -6.41
C GLY A 104 20.63 -9.97 -6.27
N VAL A 105 20.96 -11.25 -6.04
CA VAL A 105 19.94 -12.31 -5.79
C VAL A 105 19.27 -12.08 -4.45
N LEU A 106 20.04 -11.75 -3.41
CA LEU A 106 19.51 -11.47 -2.07
C LEU A 106 18.67 -10.19 -2.06
N GLN A 107 19.05 -9.14 -2.80
CA GLN A 107 18.21 -7.96 -3.03
C GLN A 107 16.85 -8.34 -3.62
N ALA A 108 16.86 -9.07 -4.75
CA ALA A 108 15.62 -9.49 -5.43
C ALA A 108 14.73 -10.35 -4.51
N ARG A 109 15.33 -11.27 -3.75
CA ARG A 109 14.63 -12.10 -2.76
C ARG A 109 14.02 -11.24 -1.65
N ALA A 110 14.76 -10.29 -1.08
CA ALA A 110 14.30 -9.43 -0.01
C ALA A 110 13.16 -8.51 -0.48
N ILE A 111 13.25 -7.95 -1.70
CA ILE A 111 12.17 -7.17 -2.32
C ILE A 111 10.92 -8.04 -2.50
N ALA A 112 11.05 -9.26 -3.04
CA ALA A 112 9.92 -10.17 -3.21
C ALA A 112 9.26 -10.53 -1.87
N LEU A 113 10.02 -10.85 -0.84
CA LEU A 113 9.51 -11.11 0.51
C LEU A 113 8.82 -9.89 1.11
N MET A 114 9.37 -8.70 0.93
CA MET A 114 8.75 -7.44 1.36
C MET A 114 7.40 -7.26 0.67
N LEU A 115 7.31 -7.44 -0.64
CA LEU A 115 6.08 -7.33 -1.42
C LEU A 115 5.04 -8.40 -1.06
N LEU A 116 5.46 -9.62 -0.73
CA LEU A 116 4.56 -10.69 -0.26
C LEU A 116 4.07 -10.48 1.18
N ASN A 117 4.84 -9.80 2.02
CA ASN A 117 4.45 -9.48 3.40
C ASN A 117 3.65 -8.16 3.52
N PHE A 118 3.78 -7.25 2.56
CA PHE A 118 3.08 -5.97 2.53
C PHE A 118 1.55 -6.11 2.72
N PRO A 119 0.86 -7.05 2.05
CA PRO A 119 -0.59 -7.25 2.17
C PRO A 119 -1.08 -7.56 3.59
N ALA A 120 -0.31 -8.30 4.38
CA ALA A 120 -0.69 -8.68 5.73
C ALA A 120 -0.92 -7.47 6.65
N LYS A 121 -0.20 -6.37 6.39
CA LYS A 121 -0.33 -5.11 7.12
C LYS A 121 -1.19 -4.08 6.39
N ASN A 122 -1.50 -4.31 5.13
CA ASN A 122 -2.15 -3.34 4.24
C ASN A 122 -3.19 -4.02 3.33
N PRO A 123 -4.19 -4.74 3.89
CA PRO A 123 -5.14 -5.50 3.06
C PRO A 123 -5.97 -4.60 2.14
N GLY A 124 -6.40 -3.42 2.61
CA GLY A 124 -7.13 -2.46 1.79
C GLY A 124 -6.30 -1.87 0.64
N MET A 125 -5.02 -1.57 0.89
CA MET A 125 -4.09 -1.13 -0.16
C MET A 125 -3.86 -2.24 -1.19
N THR A 126 -3.88 -3.50 -0.78
CA THR A 126 -3.72 -4.64 -1.68
C THR A 126 -4.89 -4.75 -2.66
N ARG A 127 -6.11 -4.40 -2.27
CA ARG A 127 -7.25 -4.29 -3.22
C ARG A 127 -7.03 -3.21 -4.29
N VAL A 128 -6.32 -2.14 -3.95
CA VAL A 128 -5.92 -1.13 -4.95
C VAL A 128 -4.87 -1.71 -5.89
N LEU A 129 -3.83 -2.38 -5.35
CA LEU A 129 -2.76 -3.01 -6.13
C LEU A 129 -3.25 -4.12 -7.07
N THR A 130 -4.32 -4.83 -6.71
CA THR A 130 -4.99 -5.83 -7.56
C THR A 130 -6.06 -5.22 -8.47
N CYS A 131 -6.23 -3.91 -8.47
CA CYS A 131 -7.26 -3.15 -9.17
C CYS A 131 -8.71 -3.53 -8.79
N GLU A 132 -8.93 -4.42 -7.80
CA GLU A 132 -10.29 -4.79 -7.36
C GLU A 132 -11.07 -3.60 -6.82
N ALA A 133 -10.41 -2.74 -6.02
CA ALA A 133 -11.01 -1.52 -5.49
C ALA A 133 -11.27 -0.44 -6.55
N LEU A 134 -10.71 -0.60 -7.74
CA LEU A 134 -10.80 0.37 -8.83
C LEU A 134 -11.87 0.01 -9.87
N VAL A 135 -12.58 -1.12 -9.69
CA VAL A 135 -13.66 -1.53 -10.59
C VAL A 135 -14.79 -0.49 -10.59
N GLY A 136 -15.06 0.06 -11.78
CA GLY A 136 -16.06 1.12 -11.98
C GLY A 136 -15.59 2.51 -11.51
N GLU A 137 -14.32 2.69 -11.23
CA GLU A 137 -13.64 3.97 -11.08
C GLU A 137 -13.02 4.41 -12.42
N HIS A 138 -12.33 5.56 -12.44
CA HIS A 138 -11.71 6.10 -13.67
C HIS A 138 -10.56 5.21 -14.15
N GLU A 139 -10.53 4.85 -15.44
CA GLU A 139 -9.55 3.92 -16.05
C GLU A 139 -8.09 4.29 -15.78
N ARG A 140 -7.76 5.57 -15.79
CA ARG A 140 -6.40 6.07 -15.48
C ARG A 140 -5.84 5.59 -14.15
N LEU A 141 -6.69 5.20 -13.19
CA LEU A 141 -6.24 4.67 -11.89
C LEU A 141 -5.63 3.27 -12.06
N THR A 142 -6.24 2.44 -12.88
CA THR A 142 -5.70 1.13 -13.25
C THR A 142 -4.40 1.26 -14.03
N GLU A 143 -4.34 2.20 -14.98
CA GLU A 143 -3.10 2.51 -15.72
C GLU A 143 -1.99 2.96 -14.78
N ARG A 144 -2.30 3.79 -13.77
CA ARG A 144 -1.31 4.23 -12.77
C ARG A 144 -0.77 3.07 -11.92
N VAL A 145 -1.63 2.12 -11.52
CA VAL A 145 -1.18 0.91 -10.82
C VAL A 145 -0.28 0.06 -11.72
N ASN A 146 -0.64 -0.14 -12.99
CA ASN A 146 0.18 -0.89 -13.94
C ASN A 146 1.56 -0.26 -14.12
N GLN A 147 1.64 1.07 -14.33
CA GLN A 147 2.92 1.79 -14.42
C GLN A 147 3.79 1.60 -13.17
N MET A 148 3.17 1.61 -11.98
CA MET A 148 3.90 1.34 -10.74
C MET A 148 4.43 -0.10 -10.70
N LEU A 149 3.65 -1.09 -11.13
CA LEU A 149 4.08 -2.50 -11.18
C LEU A 149 5.20 -2.72 -12.20
N GLU A 150 5.16 -2.08 -13.37
CA GLU A 150 6.27 -2.07 -14.35
C GLU A 150 7.57 -1.54 -13.73
N ARG A 151 7.49 -0.49 -12.92
CA ARG A 151 8.66 0.05 -12.21
C ARG A 151 9.17 -0.91 -11.13
N VAL A 152 8.29 -1.65 -10.46
CA VAL A 152 8.70 -2.72 -9.52
C VAL A 152 9.43 -3.83 -10.29
N GLU A 153 8.92 -4.26 -11.45
CA GLU A 153 9.59 -5.24 -12.32
C GLU A 153 10.97 -4.75 -12.74
N ALA A 154 11.08 -3.48 -13.14
CA ALA A 154 12.37 -2.88 -13.51
C ALA A 154 13.38 -2.89 -12.34
N SER A 155 12.91 -2.65 -11.10
CA SER A 155 13.77 -2.75 -9.91
C SER A 155 14.25 -4.18 -9.65
N LEU A 156 13.37 -5.17 -9.76
CA LEU A 156 13.73 -6.60 -9.65
C LEU A 156 14.74 -7.00 -10.74
N LYS A 157 14.48 -6.58 -11.99
CA LYS A 157 15.40 -6.83 -13.11
C LYS A 157 16.78 -6.23 -12.87
N GLN A 158 16.85 -5.03 -12.28
CA GLN A 158 18.14 -4.39 -11.95
C GLN A 158 18.92 -5.19 -10.91
N CYS A 159 18.26 -5.67 -9.85
CA CYS A 159 18.90 -6.55 -8.87
C CYS A 159 19.43 -7.84 -9.51
N LEU A 160 18.63 -8.47 -10.38
CA LEU A 160 19.02 -9.71 -11.06
C LEU A 160 20.15 -9.50 -12.12
N ARG A 161 20.26 -8.31 -12.72
CA ARG A 161 21.40 -7.92 -13.54
C ARG A 161 22.68 -7.75 -12.70
N LEU A 162 22.56 -7.16 -11.52
CA LEU A 162 23.66 -7.07 -10.58
C LEU A 162 24.18 -8.48 -10.24
N ALA A 163 23.30 -9.41 -9.90
CA ALA A 163 23.65 -10.80 -9.65
C ALA A 163 24.38 -11.46 -10.82
N GLN A 164 23.96 -11.20 -12.06
CA GLN A 164 24.63 -11.70 -13.26
C GLN A 164 26.05 -11.14 -13.39
N THR A 165 26.24 -9.85 -13.13
CA THR A 165 27.55 -9.20 -13.15
C THR A 165 28.48 -9.76 -12.06
N GLU A 166 27.98 -9.96 -10.85
CA GLU A 166 28.72 -10.57 -9.74
C GLU A 166 29.17 -11.98 -10.05
N ALA A 167 28.31 -12.81 -10.64
CA ALA A 167 28.63 -14.17 -11.02
C ALA A 167 29.73 -14.22 -12.12
N ILE A 168 29.72 -13.31 -13.10
CA ILE A 168 30.74 -13.21 -14.15
C ILE A 168 32.07 -12.77 -13.54
N ALA A 169 32.08 -11.80 -12.64
CA ALA A 169 33.30 -11.34 -11.96
C ALA A 169 33.93 -12.47 -11.13
N SER A 170 33.13 -13.17 -10.33
CA SER A 170 33.60 -14.31 -9.51
C SER A 170 34.16 -15.47 -10.34
N ALA A 171 33.57 -15.73 -11.51
CA ALA A 171 34.08 -16.76 -12.43
C ALA A 171 35.46 -16.39 -13.06
N GLY A 172 35.70 -15.08 -13.27
CA GLY A 172 36.98 -14.57 -13.77
C GLY A 172 38.10 -14.63 -12.73
N GLU A 173 37.81 -14.36 -11.46
CA GLU A 173 38.78 -14.36 -10.36
C GLU A 173 39.15 -15.79 -9.89
N ASN A 174 38.19 -16.73 -9.92
CA ASN A 174 38.38 -18.12 -9.45
C ASN A 174 39.13 -19.03 -10.44
N ALA A 175 39.59 -18.51 -11.58
CA ALA A 175 40.54 -19.24 -12.43
C ALA A 175 41.88 -19.47 -11.72
N GLY A 176 42.12 -18.94 -10.52
CA GLY A 176 43.37 -18.98 -9.79
C GLY A 176 43.37 -19.33 -8.31
N GLN A 177 42.25 -19.34 -7.58
CA GLN A 177 42.21 -19.62 -6.11
C GLN A 177 40.85 -20.10 -5.60
N SER A 178 40.90 -20.84 -4.49
CA SER A 178 39.83 -21.54 -3.78
C SER A 178 38.46 -20.81 -3.69
N ALA A 179 37.42 -21.53 -4.06
CA ALA A 179 36.03 -21.08 -4.02
C ALA A 179 35.60 -20.54 -2.64
N ASP A 180 35.33 -19.26 -2.57
CA ASP A 180 34.52 -18.70 -1.48
C ASP A 180 33.04 -19.09 -1.66
N VAL A 181 32.44 -19.58 -0.59
CA VAL A 181 31.19 -20.37 -0.53
C VAL A 181 29.90 -19.57 -0.87
N HIS A 182 29.98 -18.30 -1.30
CA HIS A 182 28.80 -17.40 -1.37
C HIS A 182 28.23 -17.09 -2.75
N ALA A 183 28.86 -17.50 -3.85
CA ALA A 183 28.30 -17.30 -5.19
C ALA A 183 28.06 -18.65 -5.88
N ALA A 184 26.92 -19.25 -5.67
CA ALA A 184 26.47 -20.36 -6.50
C ALA A 184 26.41 -19.90 -7.96
N PRO A 185 26.95 -20.71 -8.91
CA PRO A 185 26.96 -20.34 -10.33
C PRO A 185 25.51 -20.17 -10.80
N LEU A 186 25.22 -19.07 -11.51
CA LEU A 186 23.92 -18.87 -12.11
C LEU A 186 23.63 -19.96 -13.15
N PRO A 187 22.38 -20.42 -13.27
CA PRO A 187 22.00 -21.47 -14.20
C PRO A 187 22.27 -21.06 -15.65
N ALA A 188 22.53 -22.04 -16.50
CA ALA A 188 22.70 -21.83 -17.94
C ALA A 188 21.45 -21.17 -18.52
N GLY A 189 21.63 -20.11 -19.33
CA GLY A 189 20.51 -19.34 -19.89
C GLY A 189 19.84 -18.37 -18.90
N TYR A 190 20.54 -17.98 -17.85
CA TYR A 190 20.05 -17.00 -16.90
C TYR A 190 19.72 -15.67 -17.60
N ASP A 191 18.42 -15.30 -17.60
CA ASP A 191 17.93 -14.01 -18.11
C ASP A 191 17.24 -13.22 -17.00
N PRO A 192 17.81 -12.08 -16.58
CA PRO A 192 17.23 -11.20 -15.57
C PRO A 192 15.82 -10.69 -15.89
N ALA A 193 15.49 -10.49 -17.19
CA ALA A 193 14.18 -9.99 -17.57
C ALA A 193 13.10 -11.07 -17.41
N ILE A 194 13.38 -12.28 -17.88
CA ILE A 194 12.43 -13.41 -17.74
C ILE A 194 12.17 -13.69 -16.26
N ARG A 195 13.21 -13.69 -15.44
CA ARG A 195 13.10 -13.96 -14.01
C ARG A 195 12.36 -12.84 -13.25
N ALA A 196 12.61 -11.57 -13.59
CA ALA A 196 11.89 -10.45 -13.00
C ALA A 196 10.39 -10.52 -13.31
N SER A 197 10.04 -10.81 -14.57
CA SER A 197 8.65 -10.97 -15.00
C SER A 197 7.95 -12.14 -14.30
N LEU A 198 8.63 -13.30 -14.20
CA LEU A 198 8.11 -14.45 -13.46
C LEU A 198 7.89 -14.12 -11.98
N LEU A 199 8.86 -13.44 -11.34
CA LEU A 199 8.81 -13.07 -9.94
C LEU A 199 7.67 -12.09 -9.66
N LEU A 200 7.50 -11.06 -10.50
CA LEU A 200 6.37 -10.13 -10.37
C LEU A 200 5.03 -10.83 -10.60
N SER A 201 4.92 -11.68 -11.61
CA SER A 201 3.70 -12.46 -11.88
C SER A 201 3.32 -13.36 -10.69
N TYR A 202 4.31 -14.00 -10.07
CA TYR A 202 4.11 -14.78 -8.86
C TYR A 202 3.59 -13.91 -7.71
N ILE A 203 4.17 -12.74 -7.45
CA ILE A 203 3.76 -11.82 -6.39
C ILE A 203 2.32 -11.36 -6.63
N ILE A 204 1.99 -10.90 -7.83
CA ILE A 204 0.63 -10.45 -8.19
C ILE A 204 -0.38 -11.58 -8.04
N GLY A 205 -0.04 -12.79 -8.48
CA GLY A 205 -0.89 -13.98 -8.30
C GLY A 205 -1.18 -14.29 -6.83
N ARG A 206 -0.19 -14.11 -5.94
CA ARG A 206 -0.35 -14.27 -4.48
C ARG A 206 -1.25 -13.18 -3.88
N TRP A 207 -1.12 -11.93 -4.33
CA TRP A 207 -1.98 -10.82 -3.91
C TRP A 207 -3.44 -11.05 -4.31
N HIS A 208 -3.70 -11.45 -5.55
CA HIS A 208 -5.06 -11.78 -6.01
C HIS A 208 -5.69 -12.92 -5.20
N ARG A 209 -4.93 -13.98 -4.91
CA ARG A 209 -5.43 -15.09 -4.06
C ARG A 209 -5.78 -14.62 -2.65
N TYR A 210 -4.97 -13.73 -2.08
CA TYR A 210 -5.21 -13.14 -0.76
C TYR A 210 -6.51 -12.34 -0.73
N VAL A 211 -6.67 -11.39 -1.66
CA VAL A 211 -7.87 -10.56 -1.76
C VAL A 211 -9.11 -11.41 -2.01
N ARG A 212 -9.08 -12.34 -2.96
CA ARG A 212 -10.21 -13.24 -3.29
C ARG A 212 -10.59 -14.19 -2.16
N SER A 213 -9.68 -14.49 -1.26
CA SER A 213 -9.97 -15.33 -0.07
C SER A 213 -10.57 -14.53 1.09
N GLY A 214 -10.86 -13.23 0.92
CA GLY A 214 -11.24 -12.34 2.02
C GLY A 214 -10.12 -12.17 3.04
N PHE A 215 -8.88 -12.11 2.55
CA PHE A 215 -7.66 -11.95 3.34
C PHE A 215 -7.29 -13.17 4.23
N ALA A 216 -7.85 -14.34 3.94
CA ALA A 216 -7.62 -15.56 4.72
C ALA A 216 -6.34 -16.33 4.32
N ARG A 217 -5.80 -16.10 3.11
CA ARG A 217 -4.63 -16.82 2.59
C ARG A 217 -3.42 -15.90 2.46
N PRO A 218 -2.52 -15.83 3.47
CA PRO A 218 -1.39 -14.91 3.46
C PRO A 218 -0.51 -15.08 2.19
N PRO A 219 -0.13 -13.99 1.51
CA PRO A 219 0.68 -14.10 0.29
C PRO A 219 2.07 -14.68 0.55
N ALA A 220 2.64 -14.44 1.73
CA ALA A 220 3.96 -14.92 2.11
C ALA A 220 3.99 -16.39 2.59
N GLU A 221 2.85 -17.08 2.62
CA GLU A 221 2.82 -18.51 2.99
C GLU A 221 3.70 -19.33 2.04
N HIS A 222 4.68 -20.06 2.58
CA HIS A 222 5.71 -20.83 1.85
C HIS A 222 6.60 -20.00 0.90
N ALA A 223 6.66 -18.67 1.08
CA ALA A 223 7.38 -17.79 0.16
C ALA A 223 8.86 -18.13 0.03
N ASP A 224 9.54 -18.47 1.13
CA ASP A 224 10.98 -18.80 1.11
C ASP A 224 11.30 -19.97 0.18
N ALA A 225 10.56 -21.08 0.29
CA ALA A 225 10.76 -22.25 -0.56
C ALA A 225 10.42 -21.96 -2.04
N GLN A 226 9.36 -21.19 -2.28
CA GLN A 226 8.92 -20.86 -3.64
C GLN A 226 9.86 -19.85 -4.32
N LEU A 227 10.37 -18.86 -3.57
CA LEU A 227 11.37 -17.91 -4.09
C LEU A 227 12.69 -18.61 -4.41
N LEU A 228 13.08 -19.60 -3.63
CA LEU A 228 14.27 -20.39 -3.92
C LEU A 228 14.14 -21.07 -5.29
N LEU A 229 12.98 -21.65 -5.64
CA LEU A 229 12.73 -22.25 -6.95
C LEU A 229 12.73 -21.25 -8.11
N ILE A 230 12.33 -19.99 -7.86
CA ILE A 230 12.25 -18.94 -8.89
C ILE A 230 13.64 -18.31 -9.12
N LEU A 231 14.45 -18.18 -8.10
CA LEU A 231 15.74 -17.45 -8.12
C LEU A 231 16.96 -18.33 -8.38
N GLN A 232 16.80 -19.66 -8.39
CA GLN A 232 17.85 -20.63 -8.75
C GLN A 232 18.26 -20.59 -10.21
#